data_ef0cc0a23ede73bdb77c84106acd63bc
#
_entry.id   ef0cc0a23ede73bdb77c84106acd63bc
#
_cell.length_a   1.000
_cell.length_b   1.000
_cell.length_c   1.000
_cell.angle_alpha   90.00
_cell.angle_beta   90.00
_cell.angle_gamma   90.00
#
_symmetry.space_group_name_H-M   'P 1'
#
loop_
_entity.id
_entity.type
_entity.pdbx_description
1 polymer ?
#
loop_
_entity_poly.entity_id
_entity_poly.type
_entity_poly.pdbx_seq_one_letter_code
_entity_poly.pdbx_strand_id
1 'polypeptide(L)'
;MSDLFAPDGGWRVRILDLSGGAQNNIVEEIGGFETLMQANAFARRYVRDSVELCRVPGTTAKEVLEAWFAFGEDAEVIDAGEAGWRSATELGDFVDNPAGSEDRDWRALDPRRIDEDDEDE
;
A
#
# COMPACT_ATOMS: atom_id res chain seq x y z
N MET A 1 -15.83 13.67 -15.24
CA MET A 1 -16.21 14.50 -14.10
C MET A 1 -16.55 13.65 -12.87
N SER A 2 -17.25 12.55 -13.09
CA SER A 2 -17.58 11.70 -11.96
C SER A 2 -16.36 11.13 -11.29
N ASP A 3 -15.24 11.03 -12.01
CA ASP A 3 -14.02 10.50 -11.43
C ASP A 3 -13.39 11.43 -10.40
N LEU A 4 -13.89 12.66 -10.29
CA LEU A 4 -13.43 13.57 -9.26
C LEU A 4 -14.09 13.30 -7.91
N PHE A 5 -15.10 12.47 -7.89
CA PHE A 5 -15.85 12.18 -6.67
C PHE A 5 -15.54 10.78 -6.20
N ALA A 6 -15.42 10.62 -4.89
CA ALA A 6 -15.20 9.29 -4.32
C ALA A 6 -16.40 8.39 -4.60
N PRO A 7 -16.15 7.10 -4.82
CA PRO A 7 -17.24 6.14 -4.87
C PRO A 7 -18.02 6.10 -3.56
N ASP A 8 -19.18 5.49 -3.59
CA ASP A 8 -19.95 5.30 -2.37
C ASP A 8 -19.10 4.55 -1.36
N GLY A 9 -19.03 5.10 -0.13
CA GLY A 9 -18.19 4.51 0.89
C GLY A 9 -16.72 4.90 0.81
N GLY A 10 -16.39 5.83 -0.09
CA GLY A 10 -15.03 6.30 -0.26
C GLY A 10 -14.19 5.43 -1.20
N TRP A 11 -12.99 5.87 -1.47
CA TRP A 11 -12.05 5.08 -2.27
C TRP A 11 -11.57 3.88 -1.45
N ARG A 12 -11.16 2.83 -2.14
CA ARG A 12 -10.77 1.59 -1.47
C ARG A 12 -9.40 1.14 -1.97
N VAL A 13 -8.65 0.53 -1.04
CA VAL A 13 -7.35 -0.07 -1.35
C VAL A 13 -7.45 -1.55 -1.02
N ARG A 14 -6.98 -2.37 -1.93
CA ARG A 14 -6.97 -3.83 -1.77
C ARG A 14 -5.56 -4.27 -1.46
N ILE A 15 -5.41 -5.08 -0.42
CA ILE A 15 -4.12 -5.62 -0.02
C ILE A 15 -4.02 -7.06 -0.52
N LEU A 16 -2.91 -7.37 -1.17
CA LEU A 16 -2.69 -8.65 -1.81
C LEU A 16 -1.47 -9.33 -1.21
N ASP A 17 -1.65 -10.59 -0.80
CA ASP A 17 -0.56 -11.39 -0.26
C ASP A 17 0.16 -12.08 -1.41
N LEU A 18 1.46 -11.81 -1.54
CA LEU A 18 2.26 -12.40 -2.61
C LEU A 18 2.85 -13.75 -2.25
N SER A 19 2.79 -14.12 -0.98
CA SER A 19 3.52 -15.28 -0.50
C SER A 19 2.99 -16.61 -1.01
N GLY A 20 1.74 -16.68 -1.34
CA GLY A 20 1.17 -17.94 -1.78
C GLY A 20 1.38 -18.26 -3.24
N GLY A 21 1.85 -17.29 -4.02
CA GLY A 21 1.97 -17.45 -5.46
C GLY A 21 0.64 -17.65 -6.15
N ALA A 22 -0.45 -17.59 -5.42
CA ALA A 22 -1.78 -17.76 -5.98
C ALA A 22 -2.31 -16.41 -6.43
N GLN A 23 -3.10 -16.44 -7.47
CA GLN A 23 -3.74 -15.24 -7.95
C GLN A 23 -4.86 -14.87 -7.00
N ASN A 24 -5.08 -13.58 -6.84
CA ASN A 24 -6.23 -13.08 -6.08
C ASN A 24 -6.18 -13.41 -4.60
N ASN A 25 -4.97 -13.41 -4.04
CA ASN A 25 -4.82 -13.59 -2.59
C ASN A 25 -5.12 -12.29 -1.88
N ILE A 26 -6.38 -11.92 -1.87
CA ILE A 26 -6.80 -10.68 -1.23
C ILE A 26 -6.83 -10.88 0.27
N VAL A 27 -6.00 -10.11 0.99
CA VAL A 27 -5.97 -10.17 2.44
C VAL A 27 -7.09 -9.34 3.02
N GLU A 28 -7.28 -8.13 2.49
CA GLU A 28 -8.37 -7.29 2.96
C GLU A 28 -8.57 -6.12 1.99
N GLU A 29 -9.71 -5.47 2.13
CA GLU A 29 -9.99 -4.21 1.45
C GLU A 29 -10.26 -3.15 2.51
N ILE A 30 -9.62 -1.99 2.33
CA ILE A 30 -9.76 -0.88 3.25
C ILE A 30 -10.48 0.23 2.51
N GLY A 31 -11.66 0.59 3.00
CA GLY A 31 -12.45 1.66 2.39
C GLY A 31 -12.43 2.93 3.22
N GLY A 32 -13.17 3.92 2.76
CA GLY A 32 -13.35 5.14 3.51
C GLY A 32 -12.35 6.25 3.23
N PHE A 33 -11.50 6.08 2.21
CA PHE A 33 -10.60 7.17 1.83
C PHE A 33 -11.39 8.26 1.13
N GLU A 34 -11.33 9.47 1.66
CA GLU A 34 -12.15 10.56 1.14
C GLU A 34 -11.68 11.04 -0.22
N THR A 35 -10.40 10.96 -0.50
CA THR A 35 -9.85 11.39 -1.77
C THR A 35 -9.00 10.30 -2.39
N LEU A 36 -8.90 10.36 -3.72
CA LEU A 36 -8.01 9.44 -4.41
C LEU A 36 -6.56 9.66 -3.98
N MET A 37 -6.19 10.90 -3.73
CA MET A 37 -4.83 11.20 -3.27
C MET A 37 -4.51 10.47 -1.98
N GLN A 38 -5.45 10.43 -1.04
CA GLN A 38 -5.24 9.71 0.21
C GLN A 38 -5.11 8.22 -0.01
N ALA A 39 -5.96 7.65 -0.88
CA ALA A 39 -5.89 6.22 -1.18
C ALA A 39 -4.55 5.87 -1.83
N ASN A 40 -4.12 6.70 -2.79
CA ASN A 40 -2.83 6.48 -3.45
C ASN A 40 -1.67 6.57 -2.46
N ALA A 41 -1.70 7.57 -1.58
CA ALA A 41 -0.64 7.74 -0.60
C ALA A 41 -0.59 6.57 0.39
N PHE A 42 -1.76 6.10 0.80
CA PHE A 42 -1.84 4.94 1.68
C PHE A 42 -1.23 3.70 1.01
N ALA A 43 -1.65 3.42 -0.23
CA ALA A 43 -1.15 2.26 -0.96
C ALA A 43 0.37 2.32 -1.11
N ARG A 44 0.89 3.50 -1.43
CA ARG A 44 2.32 3.68 -1.61
C ARG A 44 3.09 3.42 -0.33
N ARG A 45 2.62 3.98 0.79
CA ARG A 45 3.29 3.75 2.07
C ARG A 45 3.18 2.30 2.50
N TYR A 46 2.05 1.67 2.23
CA TYR A 46 1.86 0.27 2.59
C TYR A 46 2.87 -0.62 1.90
N VAL A 47 3.02 -0.46 0.58
CA VAL A 47 3.98 -1.25 -0.19
C VAL A 47 5.40 -0.91 0.25
N ARG A 48 5.68 0.37 0.49
CA ARG A 48 7.02 0.75 0.92
C ARG A 48 7.39 0.08 2.24
N ASP A 49 6.44 0.03 3.17
CA ASP A 49 6.66 -0.68 4.43
C ASP A 49 6.88 -2.17 4.19
N SER A 50 6.08 -2.78 3.31
CA SER A 50 6.23 -4.18 2.99
C SER A 50 7.61 -4.51 2.42
N VAL A 51 8.11 -3.64 1.54
CA VAL A 51 9.45 -3.82 0.97
C VAL A 51 10.49 -3.79 2.08
N GLU A 52 10.37 -2.85 3.03
CA GLU A 52 11.33 -2.75 4.12
C GLU A 52 11.27 -3.95 5.06
N LEU A 53 10.09 -4.52 5.25
CA LEU A 53 9.97 -5.73 6.07
C LEU A 53 10.68 -6.92 5.42
N CYS A 54 10.87 -6.88 4.11
CA CYS A 54 11.60 -7.92 3.39
C CYS A 54 13.10 -7.65 3.33
N ARG A 55 13.54 -6.49 3.80
CA ARG A 55 14.94 -6.10 3.73
C ARG A 55 15.69 -6.63 4.95
N VAL A 56 16.65 -7.52 4.69
CA VAL A 56 17.49 -8.08 5.74
C VAL A 56 18.85 -7.40 5.62
N PRO A 57 19.49 -7.06 6.75
CA PRO A 57 20.82 -6.43 6.67
C PRO A 57 21.78 -7.25 5.82
N GLY A 58 22.48 -6.56 4.92
CA GLY A 58 23.44 -7.21 4.05
C GLY A 58 22.89 -7.70 2.73
N THR A 59 21.59 -7.56 2.49
CA THR A 59 21.01 -7.99 1.20
C THR A 59 21.14 -6.89 0.16
N THR A 60 21.21 -7.30 -1.09
CA THR A 60 21.23 -6.36 -2.22
C THR A 60 19.81 -5.95 -2.57
N ALA A 61 19.68 -4.88 -3.37
CA ALA A 61 18.37 -4.44 -3.84
C ALA A 61 17.66 -5.55 -4.60
N LYS A 62 18.39 -6.31 -5.41
CA LYS A 62 17.80 -7.41 -6.15
C LYS A 62 17.24 -8.47 -5.21
N GLU A 63 17.96 -8.78 -4.15
CA GLU A 63 17.49 -9.77 -3.18
C GLU A 63 16.26 -9.29 -2.44
N VAL A 64 16.21 -7.99 -2.12
CA VAL A 64 15.02 -7.42 -1.49
C VAL A 64 13.82 -7.54 -2.43
N LEU A 65 14.03 -7.25 -3.70
CA LEU A 65 12.95 -7.33 -4.68
C LEU A 65 12.43 -8.76 -4.80
N GLU A 66 13.34 -9.73 -4.86
CA GLU A 66 12.96 -11.14 -4.95
C GLU A 66 12.20 -11.58 -3.71
N ALA A 67 12.65 -11.12 -2.54
CA ALA A 67 11.97 -11.46 -1.29
C ALA A 67 10.57 -10.88 -1.23
N TRP A 68 10.41 -9.64 -1.71
CA TRP A 68 9.10 -9.02 -1.70
C TRP A 68 8.12 -9.77 -2.61
N PHE A 69 8.56 -10.16 -3.81
CA PHE A 69 7.70 -10.93 -4.70
C PHE A 69 7.32 -12.29 -4.11
N ALA A 70 8.18 -12.84 -3.26
CA ALA A 70 7.93 -14.15 -2.68
C ALA A 70 7.12 -14.10 -1.39
N PHE A 71 7.28 -13.04 -0.60
CA PHE A 71 6.74 -13.00 0.76
C PHE A 71 6.04 -11.70 1.13
N GLY A 72 6.07 -10.70 0.28
CA GLY A 72 5.55 -9.39 0.62
C GLY A 72 4.06 -9.26 0.38
N GLU A 73 3.59 -8.02 0.53
CA GLU A 73 2.22 -7.66 0.26
C GLU A 73 2.17 -6.46 -0.67
N ASP A 74 1.32 -6.56 -1.67
CA ASP A 74 1.09 -5.45 -2.61
C ASP A 74 -0.19 -4.73 -2.21
N ALA A 75 -0.37 -3.53 -2.74
CA ALA A 75 -1.57 -2.75 -2.51
C ALA A 75 -1.99 -2.13 -3.84
N GLU A 76 -3.29 -2.17 -4.11
CA GLU A 76 -3.79 -1.54 -5.32
C GLU A 76 -5.04 -0.72 -4.99
N VAL A 77 -5.15 0.44 -5.63
CA VAL A 77 -6.30 1.30 -5.48
C VAL A 77 -7.32 0.84 -6.51
N ILE A 78 -8.49 0.41 -6.05
CA ILE A 78 -9.49 -0.14 -6.95
C ILE A 78 -10.42 0.96 -7.44
N ASP A 79 -10.99 0.73 -8.61
CA ASP A 79 -11.94 1.64 -9.26
C ASP A 79 -11.34 2.98 -9.66
N ALA A 80 -10.02 3.09 -9.69
CA ALA A 80 -9.35 4.34 -10.04
C ALA A 80 -8.74 4.31 -11.43
N GLY A 81 -8.72 3.15 -12.09
CA GLY A 81 -8.11 3.04 -13.40
C GLY A 81 -6.67 3.50 -13.39
N GLU A 82 -6.31 4.28 -14.39
CA GLU A 82 -4.93 4.74 -14.52
C GLU A 82 -4.52 5.75 -13.46
N ALA A 83 -5.49 6.36 -12.79
CA ALA A 83 -5.19 7.34 -11.76
C ALA A 83 -4.80 6.68 -10.44
N GLY A 84 -5.03 5.38 -10.29
CA GLY A 84 -4.65 4.67 -9.09
C GLY A 84 -3.16 4.34 -9.07
N TRP A 85 -2.55 4.49 -7.90
CA TRP A 85 -1.14 4.19 -7.73
C TRP A 85 -0.88 2.68 -7.91
N ARG A 86 0.26 2.36 -8.52
CA ARG A 86 0.67 0.97 -8.73
C ARG A 86 2.10 0.79 -8.29
N SER A 87 2.36 -0.29 -7.58
CA SER A 87 3.69 -0.57 -7.08
C SER A 87 4.72 -0.69 -8.20
N ALA A 88 4.32 -1.22 -9.34
CA ALA A 88 5.25 -1.44 -10.44
C ALA A 88 5.96 -0.16 -10.87
N THR A 89 5.34 1.00 -10.66
CA THR A 89 5.93 2.26 -11.11
C THR A 89 7.08 2.72 -10.22
N GLU A 90 7.15 2.29 -8.96
CA GLU A 90 8.16 2.78 -8.04
C GLU A 90 8.95 1.68 -7.35
N LEU A 91 8.63 0.43 -7.63
CA LEU A 91 9.21 -0.68 -6.88
C LEU A 91 10.74 -0.72 -6.97
N GLY A 92 11.29 -0.44 -8.15
CA GLY A 92 12.74 -0.38 -8.30
C GLY A 92 13.38 0.66 -7.41
N ASP A 93 12.73 1.82 -7.31
CA ASP A 93 13.23 2.88 -6.45
C ASP A 93 13.13 2.47 -4.98
N PHE A 94 12.05 1.80 -4.61
CA PHE A 94 11.86 1.36 -3.22
C PHE A 94 12.95 0.40 -2.78
N VAL A 95 13.33 -0.55 -3.64
CA VAL A 95 14.37 -1.51 -3.26
C VAL A 95 15.76 -0.89 -3.24
N ASP A 96 15.99 0.14 -4.06
CA ASP A 96 17.28 0.82 -4.11
C ASP A 96 17.47 1.80 -2.96
N ASN A 97 16.38 2.32 -2.40
CA ASN A 97 16.45 3.40 -1.42
C ASN A 97 15.63 3.05 -0.19
N PRO A 98 16.28 2.62 0.89
CA PRO A 98 15.55 2.29 2.11
C PRO A 98 14.70 3.45 2.61
N ALA A 99 13.52 3.14 3.12
CA ALA A 99 12.58 4.14 3.57
C ALA A 99 12.77 4.45 5.05
N GLY A 100 12.60 5.71 5.39
CA GLY A 100 12.52 6.11 6.79
C GLY A 100 11.14 5.84 7.34
N SER A 101 10.97 6.07 8.65
CA SER A 101 9.73 5.71 9.32
C SER A 101 8.52 6.46 8.76
N GLU A 102 8.70 7.71 8.33
CA GLU A 102 7.58 8.46 7.79
C GLU A 102 7.09 7.93 6.46
N ASP A 103 8.03 7.46 5.63
CA ASP A 103 7.67 7.00 4.29
C ASP A 103 6.96 5.67 4.32
N ARG A 104 7.06 4.95 5.40
CA ARG A 104 6.42 3.65 5.54
C ARG A 104 5.27 3.67 6.54
N ASP A 105 4.88 4.84 7.01
CA ASP A 105 3.83 4.98 8.00
C ASP A 105 2.46 5.07 7.33
N TRP A 106 1.97 3.93 6.87
CA TRP A 106 0.65 3.86 6.24
C TRP A 106 -0.47 4.02 7.27
N ARG A 107 -0.19 3.70 8.53
CA ARG A 107 -1.22 3.79 9.57
C ARG A 107 -1.70 5.23 9.78
N ALA A 108 -0.82 6.19 9.54
CA ALA A 108 -1.21 7.59 9.66
C ALA A 108 -2.28 7.99 8.66
N LEU A 109 -2.40 7.26 7.55
CA LEU A 109 -3.37 7.54 6.50
C LEU A 109 -4.55 6.58 6.50
N ASP A 110 -4.56 5.61 7.39
CA ASP A 110 -5.62 4.60 7.45
C ASP A 110 -6.89 5.24 8.00
N PRO A 111 -7.99 5.24 7.24
CA PRO A 111 -9.23 5.85 7.72
C PRO A 111 -9.76 5.23 9.01
N ARG A 112 -9.45 3.97 9.24
CA ARG A 112 -9.92 3.28 10.44
C ARG A 112 -9.25 3.80 11.71
N ARG A 113 -8.08 4.39 11.57
CA ARG A 113 -7.33 4.93 12.69
C ARG A 113 -8.05 6.10 13.35
N ILE A 114 -8.78 6.88 12.56
CA ILE A 114 -9.49 8.03 13.10
C ILE A 114 -10.55 7.60 14.10
N ASP A 115 -11.24 6.51 13.79
CA ASP A 115 -12.27 5.99 14.71
C ASP A 115 -11.66 5.54 16.02
N GLU A 116 -10.49 4.92 15.96
CA GLU A 116 -9.82 4.47 17.18
C GLU A 116 -9.41 5.63 18.05
N ASP A 117 -8.92 6.70 17.43
CA ASP A 117 -8.52 7.89 18.17
C ASP A 117 -9.71 8.51 18.87
N ASP A 118 -10.86 8.55 18.20
CA ASP A 118 -12.06 9.11 18.80
C ASP A 118 -12.49 8.34 20.04
N GLU A 119 -12.35 7.03 19.99
CA GLU A 119 -12.76 6.20 21.10
C GLU A 119 -11.89 6.40 22.34
N ASP A 120 -10.66 6.78 22.14
CA ASP A 120 -9.75 7.01 23.24
C ASP A 120 -10.08 8.28 24.01
N GLU A 121 -10.87 9.13 23.41
CA GLU A 121 -11.30 10.34 24.08
C GLU A 121 -12.34 10.04 25.14
#